data_ab16d8e1aa9e16ff77b95c9b8f7d719d
#
_entry.id   ab16d8e1aa9e16ff77b95c9b8f7d719d
#
_cell.length_a   1.000
_cell.length_b   1.000
_cell.length_c   1.000
_cell.angle_alpha   90.00
_cell.angle_beta   90.00
_cell.angle_gamma   90.00
#
_symmetry.space_group_name_H-M   'P 1'
#
loop_
_entity.id
_entity.type
_entity.pdbx_description
1 polymer ?
#
loop_
_entity_poly.entity_id
_entity_poly.type
_entity_poly.pdbx_seq_one_letter_code
_entity_poly.pdbx_strand_id
1 'polypeptide(L)'
;KTRIELKSEQLYSPPLFALACLDQANLIVPVPKPKDWKQHFLKPMMQNLQSVEPLESLNPMNEITGLLQDWTTNRQSARTMDDIFNKLPFTDGEFTFFRMEDFYSFLKKNNWDMDKIKTGNLIKRLEDIFVEEVRMTIKKQTPRLIKIKTMKKIEASVSKVEYQKDDF
;
A
#
# COMPACT_ATOMS: atom_id res chain seq x y z
N LYS A 1 10.41 9.44 27.01
CA LYS A 1 9.22 10.00 26.27
C LYS A 1 8.44 8.81 25.74
N THR A 2 7.17 8.71 26.13
CA THR A 2 6.27 7.65 25.65
C THR A 2 5.52 8.21 24.44
N ARG A 3 5.48 7.46 23.35
CA ARG A 3 4.71 7.79 22.15
C ARG A 3 3.37 7.04 22.22
N ILE A 4 2.29 7.73 21.91
CA ILE A 4 0.95 7.16 21.84
C ILE A 4 0.44 7.40 20.42
N GLU A 5 -0.01 6.34 19.76
CA GLU A 5 -0.58 6.41 18.42
C GLU A 5 -2.10 6.43 18.51
N LEU A 6 -2.70 7.45 17.91
CA LEU A 6 -4.14 7.68 18.01
C LEU A 6 -4.80 7.59 16.64
N LYS A 7 -5.92 6.89 16.59
CA LYS A 7 -6.85 6.95 15.47
C LYS A 7 -7.71 8.21 15.60
N SER A 8 -8.26 8.71 14.48
CA SER A 8 -9.12 9.90 14.48
C SER A 8 -10.28 9.79 15.48
N GLU A 9 -10.91 8.64 15.58
CA GLU A 9 -12.00 8.39 16.54
C GLU A 9 -11.55 8.55 17.99
N GLN A 10 -10.35 8.09 18.33
CA GLN A 10 -9.77 8.22 19.66
C GLN A 10 -9.42 9.66 19.98
N LEU A 11 -9.01 10.45 18.98
CA LEU A 11 -8.69 11.87 19.15
C LEU A 11 -9.95 12.70 19.47
N TYR A 12 -11.08 12.37 18.83
CA TYR A 12 -12.33 13.13 19.02
C TYR A 12 -13.18 12.65 20.20
N SER A 13 -12.87 11.51 20.81
CA SER A 13 -13.60 10.94 21.94
C SER A 13 -12.72 10.86 23.19
N PRO A 14 -12.96 11.69 24.22
CA PRO A 14 -12.19 11.64 25.47
C PRO A 14 -12.10 10.26 26.14
N PRO A 15 -13.18 9.44 26.19
CA PRO A 15 -13.08 8.10 26.74
C PRO A 15 -12.16 7.17 25.93
N LEU A 16 -12.23 7.23 24.58
CA LEU A 16 -11.39 6.40 23.71
C LEU A 16 -9.92 6.86 23.77
N PHE A 17 -9.68 8.14 23.93
CA PHE A 17 -8.33 8.67 24.18
C PHE A 17 -7.75 8.15 25.49
N ALA A 18 -8.53 8.21 26.58
CA ALA A 18 -8.09 7.72 27.88
C ALA A 18 -7.79 6.22 27.85
N LEU A 19 -8.59 5.45 27.12
CA LEU A 19 -8.37 4.03 26.91
C LEU A 19 -7.07 3.77 26.12
N ALA A 20 -6.82 4.52 25.05
CA ALA A 20 -5.58 4.42 24.27
C ALA A 20 -4.33 4.75 25.10
N CYS A 21 -4.43 5.75 25.99
CA CYS A 21 -3.36 6.09 26.93
C CYS A 21 -3.08 4.97 27.93
N LEU A 22 -4.13 4.31 28.41
CA LEU A 22 -3.99 3.17 29.32
C LEU A 22 -3.36 1.97 28.62
N ASP A 23 -3.86 1.62 27.43
CA ASP A 23 -3.42 0.44 26.69
C ASP A 23 -1.97 0.54 26.19
N GLN A 24 -1.59 1.74 25.70
CA GLN A 24 -0.27 1.90 25.06
C GLN A 24 0.82 2.41 26.02
N ALA A 25 0.44 3.12 27.07
CA ALA A 25 1.39 3.79 27.96
C ALA A 25 1.23 3.43 29.44
N ASN A 26 0.26 2.58 29.80
CA ASN A 26 -0.17 2.33 31.19
C ASN A 26 -0.47 3.66 31.96
N LEU A 27 -0.97 4.65 31.24
CA LEU A 27 -1.25 5.97 31.80
C LEU A 27 -2.75 6.14 32.03
N ILE A 28 -3.14 6.33 33.30
CA ILE A 28 -4.53 6.61 33.67
C ILE A 28 -4.75 8.13 33.49
N VAL A 29 -5.55 8.48 32.48
CA VAL A 29 -5.93 9.86 32.20
C VAL A 29 -7.39 10.08 32.63
N PRO A 30 -7.70 11.08 33.46
CA PRO A 30 -9.08 11.38 33.77
C PRO A 30 -9.84 11.81 32.52
N VAL A 31 -11.07 11.32 32.36
CA VAL A 31 -11.91 11.67 31.21
C VAL A 31 -12.51 13.07 31.43
N PRO A 32 -12.11 14.09 30.68
CA PRO A 32 -12.63 15.44 30.81
C PRO A 32 -14.03 15.53 30.20
N LYS A 33 -14.77 16.58 30.61
CA LYS A 33 -16.06 16.89 29.97
C LYS A 33 -15.84 17.24 28.49
N PRO A 34 -16.77 16.89 27.59
CA PRO A 34 -16.60 17.13 26.15
C PRO A 34 -16.29 18.60 25.76
N LYS A 35 -16.83 19.56 26.51
CA LYS A 35 -16.55 20.99 26.28
C LYS A 35 -15.10 21.31 26.60
N ASP A 36 -14.61 20.85 27.75
CA ASP A 36 -13.24 21.10 28.22
C ASP A 36 -12.23 20.38 27.31
N TRP A 37 -12.59 19.16 26.82
CA TRP A 37 -11.79 18.44 25.85
C TRP A 37 -11.56 19.24 24.57
N LYS A 38 -12.62 19.76 23.96
CA LYS A 38 -12.52 20.56 22.73
C LYS A 38 -11.71 21.84 22.92
N GLN A 39 -11.91 22.52 24.01
CA GLN A 39 -11.34 23.84 24.23
C GLN A 39 -9.89 23.81 24.73
N HIS A 40 -9.60 22.91 25.67
CA HIS A 40 -8.31 22.88 26.37
C HIS A 40 -7.35 21.79 25.87
N PHE A 41 -7.84 20.83 25.11
CA PHE A 41 -7.02 19.72 24.61
C PHE A 41 -6.99 19.66 23.10
N LEU A 42 -8.13 19.48 22.46
CA LEU A 42 -8.20 19.28 21.02
C LEU A 42 -7.69 20.52 20.24
N LYS A 43 -8.14 21.71 20.62
CA LYS A 43 -7.74 22.94 19.93
C LYS A 43 -6.24 23.22 20.01
N PRO A 44 -5.56 23.17 21.18
CA PRO A 44 -4.11 23.30 21.27
C PRO A 44 -3.35 22.19 20.53
N MET A 45 -3.84 20.95 20.58
CA MET A 45 -3.22 19.86 19.82
C MET A 45 -3.26 20.11 18.32
N MET A 46 -4.41 20.54 17.79
CA MET A 46 -4.55 20.85 16.35
C MET A 46 -3.68 22.03 15.90
N GLN A 47 -3.45 23.00 16.77
CA GLN A 47 -2.56 24.13 16.49
C GLN A 47 -1.08 23.73 16.44
N ASN A 48 -0.70 22.66 17.13
CA ASN A 48 0.66 22.13 17.19
C ASN A 48 0.86 20.88 16.33
N LEU A 49 -0.11 20.50 15.49
CA LEU A 49 0.04 19.41 14.55
C LEU A 49 1.17 19.72 13.56
N GLN A 50 2.18 18.88 13.59
CA GLN A 50 3.19 18.84 12.54
C GLN A 50 2.76 17.75 11.57
N SER A 51 2.61 18.10 10.29
CA SER A 51 2.45 17.11 9.23
C SER A 51 3.76 16.36 9.12
N VAL A 52 3.77 15.12 9.54
CA VAL A 52 4.88 14.20 9.27
C VAL A 52 4.51 13.45 8.01
N GLU A 53 5.27 13.65 6.94
CA GLU A 53 5.14 12.79 5.78
C GLU A 53 5.40 11.35 6.24
N PRO A 54 4.45 10.43 6.00
CA PRO A 54 4.70 9.03 6.30
C PRO A 54 5.95 8.59 5.54
N LEU A 55 6.80 7.80 6.18
CA LEU A 55 7.92 7.16 5.50
C LEU A 55 7.40 6.57 4.20
N GLU A 56 8.06 6.84 3.08
CA GLU A 56 7.62 6.40 1.74
C GLU A 56 7.31 4.89 1.71
N SER A 57 8.00 4.11 2.54
CA SER A 57 7.77 2.68 2.74
C SER A 57 6.43 2.32 3.41
N LEU A 58 5.76 3.27 4.09
CA LEU A 58 4.46 3.06 4.75
C LEU A 58 3.28 3.58 3.93
N ASN A 59 3.54 4.13 2.75
CA ASN A 59 2.48 4.56 1.84
C ASN A 59 1.93 3.34 1.07
N PRO A 60 0.64 2.97 1.26
CA PRO A 60 0.05 1.83 0.54
C PRO A 60 0.13 1.96 -0.99
N MET A 61 0.23 3.19 -1.52
CA MET A 61 0.43 3.42 -2.95
C MET A 61 1.82 2.97 -3.40
N ASN A 62 2.86 3.26 -2.63
CA ASN A 62 4.23 2.85 -2.95
C ASN A 62 4.40 1.35 -2.78
N GLU A 63 3.82 0.79 -1.72
CA GLU A 63 3.84 -0.65 -1.47
C GLU A 63 3.16 -1.43 -2.60
N ILE A 64 1.93 -1.06 -2.99
CA ILE A 64 1.23 -1.75 -4.08
C ILE A 64 1.94 -1.57 -5.41
N THR A 65 2.56 -0.40 -5.65
CA THR A 65 3.35 -0.15 -6.87
C THR A 65 4.55 -1.09 -6.93
N GLY A 66 5.28 -1.25 -5.82
CA GLY A 66 6.40 -2.19 -5.72
C GLY A 66 5.96 -3.64 -5.93
N LEU A 67 4.88 -4.07 -5.29
CA LEU A 67 4.32 -5.42 -5.47
C LEU A 67 3.78 -5.65 -6.90
N LEU A 68 3.20 -4.64 -7.53
CA LEU A 68 2.74 -4.71 -8.92
C LEU A 68 3.93 -4.84 -9.88
N GLN A 69 4.99 -4.09 -9.65
CA GLN A 69 6.22 -4.19 -10.41
C GLN A 69 6.85 -5.59 -10.25
N ASP A 70 6.94 -6.08 -9.03
CA ASP A 70 7.47 -7.42 -8.75
C ASP A 70 6.65 -8.52 -9.43
N TRP A 71 5.32 -8.40 -9.39
CA TRP A 71 4.40 -9.30 -10.08
C TRP A 71 4.60 -9.33 -11.59
N THR A 72 4.83 -8.16 -12.21
CA THR A 72 4.87 -8.02 -13.67
C THR A 72 6.25 -8.21 -14.28
N THR A 73 7.35 -7.98 -13.51
CA THR A 73 8.72 -7.99 -14.03
C THR A 73 9.58 -9.13 -13.52
N ASN A 74 9.37 -9.62 -12.30
CA ASN A 74 10.22 -10.65 -11.68
C ASN A 74 9.64 -12.06 -11.80
N ARG A 75 8.46 -12.20 -12.37
CA ARG A 75 7.82 -13.49 -12.64
C ARG A 75 7.92 -13.87 -14.12
N GLN A 76 7.68 -15.14 -14.38
CA GLN A 76 7.50 -15.61 -15.74
C GLN A 76 6.27 -14.92 -16.33
N SER A 77 6.46 -14.23 -17.45
CA SER A 77 5.37 -13.62 -18.21
C SER A 77 4.68 -14.67 -19.08
N ALA A 78 3.40 -14.48 -19.33
CA ALA A 78 2.66 -15.23 -20.31
C ALA A 78 3.28 -15.04 -21.70
N ARG A 79 3.41 -16.10 -22.49
CA ARG A 79 3.88 -16.02 -23.87
C ARG A 79 2.80 -15.56 -24.83
N THR A 80 1.58 -15.93 -24.53
CA THR A 80 0.38 -15.60 -25.29
C THR A 80 -0.69 -15.05 -24.37
N MET A 81 -1.65 -14.31 -24.91
CA MET A 81 -2.80 -13.82 -24.13
C MET A 81 -3.59 -14.99 -23.49
N ASP A 82 -3.56 -16.17 -24.11
CA ASP A 82 -4.22 -17.38 -23.59
C ASP A 82 -3.64 -17.88 -22.27
N ASP A 83 -2.36 -17.62 -22.03
CA ASP A 83 -1.67 -18.05 -20.82
C ASP A 83 -2.05 -17.22 -19.58
N ILE A 84 -2.85 -16.18 -19.76
CA ILE A 84 -3.39 -15.36 -18.67
C ILE A 84 -4.21 -16.21 -17.68
N PHE A 85 -4.82 -17.32 -18.17
CA PHE A 85 -5.53 -18.27 -17.32
C PHE A 85 -4.60 -19.12 -16.45
N ASN A 86 -3.29 -19.17 -16.77
CA ASN A 86 -2.26 -19.80 -15.96
C ASN A 86 -1.77 -18.88 -14.80
N LYS A 87 -2.51 -17.82 -14.50
CA LYS A 87 -2.19 -16.84 -13.45
C LYS A 87 -0.90 -16.07 -13.73
N LEU A 88 -0.60 -15.84 -15.00
CA LEU A 88 0.57 -15.09 -15.44
C LEU A 88 0.14 -13.74 -16.04
N PRO A 89 0.88 -12.65 -15.82
CA PRO A 89 0.66 -11.41 -16.52
C PRO A 89 1.12 -11.57 -17.98
N PHE A 90 0.37 -11.01 -18.93
CA PHE A 90 0.73 -10.94 -20.33
C PHE A 90 1.15 -9.53 -20.70
N THR A 91 2.28 -9.39 -21.40
CA THR A 91 2.81 -8.10 -21.85
C THR A 91 2.93 -8.11 -23.37
N ASP A 92 2.34 -7.10 -24.03
CA ASP A 92 2.42 -6.90 -25.49
C ASP A 92 3.53 -5.92 -25.90
N GLY A 93 4.40 -5.52 -24.97
CA GLY A 93 5.46 -4.55 -25.13
C GLY A 93 5.12 -3.19 -24.52
N GLU A 94 3.98 -2.61 -24.82
CA GLU A 94 3.53 -1.31 -24.30
C GLU A 94 2.67 -1.46 -23.04
N PHE A 95 1.82 -2.48 -23.01
CA PHE A 95 0.88 -2.71 -21.93
C PHE A 95 1.02 -4.10 -21.34
N THR A 96 0.71 -4.18 -20.05
CA THR A 96 0.63 -5.45 -19.33
C THR A 96 -0.81 -5.70 -18.89
N PHE A 97 -1.29 -6.91 -19.14
CA PHE A 97 -2.65 -7.36 -18.84
C PHE A 97 -2.60 -8.46 -17.79
N PHE A 98 -3.49 -8.40 -16.81
CA PHE A 98 -3.61 -9.46 -15.81
C PHE A 98 -5.01 -9.50 -15.20
N ARG A 99 -5.34 -10.63 -14.57
CA ARG A 99 -6.58 -10.78 -13.82
C ARG A 99 -6.37 -10.28 -12.40
N MET A 100 -7.30 -9.45 -11.92
CA MET A 100 -7.24 -8.93 -10.54
C MET A 100 -7.20 -10.04 -9.49
N GLU A 101 -7.85 -11.17 -9.74
CA GLU A 101 -7.87 -12.31 -8.83
C GLU A 101 -6.51 -12.95 -8.64
N ASP A 102 -5.75 -13.05 -9.71
CA ASP A 102 -4.42 -13.68 -9.69
C ASP A 102 -3.41 -12.77 -9.02
N PHE A 103 -3.47 -11.48 -9.32
CA PHE A 103 -2.66 -10.48 -8.64
C PHE A 103 -3.02 -10.40 -7.13
N TYR A 104 -4.30 -10.37 -6.79
CA TYR A 104 -4.71 -10.36 -5.39
C TYR A 104 -4.26 -11.61 -4.62
N SER A 105 -4.26 -12.77 -5.27
CA SER A 105 -3.73 -13.99 -4.68
C SER A 105 -2.21 -13.90 -4.42
N PHE A 106 -1.47 -13.20 -5.27
CA PHE A 106 -0.06 -12.89 -5.04
C PHE A 106 0.12 -11.91 -3.88
N LEU A 107 -0.68 -10.85 -3.82
CA LEU A 107 -0.65 -9.86 -2.74
C LEU A 107 -0.85 -10.51 -1.37
N LYS A 108 -1.80 -11.43 -1.25
CA LYS A 108 -2.04 -12.17 0.01
C LYS A 108 -0.85 -13.00 0.46
N LYS A 109 -0.09 -13.57 -0.47
CA LYS A 109 1.16 -14.29 -0.16
C LYS A 109 2.29 -13.36 0.33
N ASN A 110 2.18 -12.07 0.03
CA ASN A 110 3.12 -11.04 0.44
C ASN A 110 2.58 -10.19 1.61
N ASN A 111 1.70 -10.75 2.43
CA ASN A 111 1.14 -10.13 3.65
C ASN A 111 0.36 -8.82 3.41
N TRP A 112 -0.24 -8.67 2.22
CA TRP A 112 -1.07 -7.50 1.93
C TRP A 112 -2.39 -7.56 2.71
N ASP A 113 -2.67 -6.54 3.51
CA ASP A 113 -3.80 -6.53 4.47
C ASP A 113 -5.13 -6.05 3.88
N MET A 114 -5.09 -5.24 2.82
CA MET A 114 -6.32 -4.67 2.26
C MET A 114 -7.18 -5.73 1.56
N ASP A 115 -8.50 -5.52 1.59
CA ASP A 115 -9.44 -6.32 0.82
C ASP A 115 -9.32 -6.07 -0.69
N LYS A 116 -9.89 -6.99 -1.50
CA LYS A 116 -9.80 -6.97 -2.97
C LYS A 116 -10.39 -5.70 -3.58
N ILE A 117 -11.49 -5.16 -3.00
CA ILE A 117 -12.18 -3.98 -3.52
C ILE A 117 -11.32 -2.74 -3.29
N LYS A 118 -10.82 -2.55 -2.09
CA LYS A 118 -9.92 -1.44 -1.75
C LYS A 118 -8.64 -1.49 -2.58
N THR A 119 -8.07 -2.68 -2.73
CA THR A 119 -6.89 -2.91 -3.57
C THR A 119 -7.16 -2.52 -5.04
N GLY A 120 -8.30 -2.93 -5.60
CA GLY A 120 -8.68 -2.55 -6.96
C GLY A 120 -8.84 -1.04 -7.13
N ASN A 121 -9.43 -0.36 -6.14
CA ASN A 121 -9.56 1.09 -6.14
C ASN A 121 -8.20 1.80 -6.01
N LEU A 122 -7.27 1.21 -5.25
CA LEU A 122 -5.92 1.74 -5.10
C LEU A 122 -5.15 1.67 -6.43
N ILE A 123 -5.23 0.54 -7.15
CA ILE A 123 -4.61 0.37 -8.48
C ILE A 123 -5.14 1.41 -9.45
N LYS A 124 -6.44 1.68 -9.45
CA LYS A 124 -7.06 2.70 -10.32
C LYS A 124 -6.56 4.13 -10.06
N ARG A 125 -6.05 4.40 -8.88
CA ARG A 125 -5.46 5.70 -8.52
C ARG A 125 -4.00 5.85 -8.93
N LEU A 126 -3.37 4.80 -9.45
CA LEU A 126 -2.02 4.86 -10.01
C LEU A 126 -2.07 5.49 -11.42
N GLU A 127 -2.34 6.80 -11.51
CA GLU A 127 -2.61 7.52 -12.76
C GLU A 127 -1.52 7.35 -13.82
N ASP A 128 -0.27 7.22 -13.40
CA ASP A 128 0.86 7.02 -14.30
C ASP A 128 0.97 5.58 -14.84
N ILE A 129 0.36 4.62 -14.18
CA ILE A 129 0.50 3.17 -14.43
C ILE A 129 -0.81 2.57 -14.95
N PHE A 130 -1.92 2.81 -14.27
CA PHE A 130 -3.23 2.28 -14.63
C PHE A 130 -3.73 2.90 -15.93
N VAL A 131 -4.23 2.07 -16.83
CA VAL A 131 -4.84 2.54 -18.10
C VAL A 131 -6.35 2.35 -18.04
N GLU A 132 -6.80 1.12 -17.96
CA GLU A 132 -8.23 0.80 -17.96
C GLU A 132 -8.53 -0.65 -17.50
N GLU A 133 -9.78 -0.94 -17.24
CA GLU A 133 -10.28 -2.31 -17.13
C GLU A 133 -10.91 -2.73 -18.46
N VAL A 134 -10.44 -3.82 -19.02
CA VAL A 134 -10.90 -4.35 -20.31
C VAL A 134 -11.57 -5.70 -20.15
N ARG A 135 -12.52 -6.01 -21.04
CA ARG A 135 -13.08 -7.34 -21.23
C ARG A 135 -12.67 -7.84 -22.59
N MET A 136 -11.98 -8.96 -22.64
CA MET A 136 -11.49 -9.55 -23.88
C MET A 136 -11.95 -11.02 -23.97
N THR A 137 -12.38 -11.44 -25.13
CA THR A 137 -12.72 -12.85 -25.33
C THR A 137 -11.45 -13.67 -25.58
N ILE A 138 -11.16 -14.56 -24.65
CA ILE A 138 -9.99 -15.42 -24.67
C ILE A 138 -10.48 -16.86 -24.47
N LYS A 139 -10.22 -17.77 -25.40
CA LYS A 139 -10.67 -19.19 -25.33
C LYS A 139 -12.17 -19.35 -24.99
N LYS A 140 -13.03 -18.58 -25.64
CA LYS A 140 -14.50 -18.58 -25.41
C LYS A 140 -14.91 -18.09 -24.01
N GLN A 141 -14.02 -17.51 -23.22
CA GLN A 141 -14.31 -16.85 -21.95
C GLN A 141 -14.06 -15.36 -22.09
N THR A 142 -14.79 -14.55 -21.32
CA THR A 142 -14.65 -13.09 -21.38
C THR A 142 -14.21 -12.58 -19.98
N PRO A 143 -12.94 -12.83 -19.59
CA PRO A 143 -12.43 -12.35 -18.31
C PRO A 143 -12.35 -10.83 -18.28
N ARG A 144 -12.46 -10.27 -17.08
CA ARG A 144 -12.16 -8.87 -16.79
C ARG A 144 -10.68 -8.75 -16.46
N LEU A 145 -9.98 -7.96 -17.24
CA LEU A 145 -8.54 -7.75 -17.11
C LEU A 145 -8.24 -6.31 -16.69
N ILE A 146 -7.18 -6.17 -15.93
CA ILE A 146 -6.56 -4.88 -15.65
C ILE A 146 -5.49 -4.65 -16.70
N LYS A 147 -5.52 -3.51 -17.37
CA LYS A 147 -4.52 -3.04 -18.32
C LYS A 147 -3.72 -1.93 -17.67
N ILE A 148 -2.41 -2.09 -17.62
CA ILE A 148 -1.46 -1.12 -17.10
C ILE A 148 -0.37 -0.85 -18.14
N LYS A 149 0.32 0.28 -18.02
CA LYS A 149 1.56 0.51 -18.77
C LYS A 149 2.62 -0.50 -18.34
N THR A 150 3.40 -1.01 -19.27
CA THR A 150 4.46 -1.96 -18.97
C THR A 150 5.51 -1.34 -18.06
N MET A 151 5.75 -1.96 -16.93
CA MET A 151 6.74 -1.55 -15.94
C MET A 151 8.11 -2.13 -16.32
N LYS A 152 9.15 -1.31 -16.24
CA LYS A 152 10.52 -1.77 -16.46
C LYS A 152 11.07 -2.42 -15.21
N LYS A 153 11.90 -3.44 -15.38
CA LYS A 153 12.63 -4.05 -14.26
C LYS A 153 13.58 -2.98 -13.68
N ILE A 154 13.49 -2.72 -12.38
CA ILE A 154 14.50 -1.91 -11.70
C ILE A 154 15.75 -2.80 -11.61
N GLU A 155 16.77 -2.49 -12.38
CA GLU A 155 18.09 -3.01 -12.10
C GLU A 155 18.52 -2.39 -10.77
N ALA A 156 18.51 -3.20 -9.69
CA ALA A 156 19.09 -2.78 -8.44
C ALA A 156 20.56 -2.47 -8.71
N SER A 157 20.90 -1.18 -8.73
CA SER A 157 22.29 -0.75 -8.70
C SER A 157 22.84 -1.17 -7.33
N VAL A 158 23.43 -2.36 -7.31
CA VAL A 158 24.25 -2.78 -6.18
C VAL A 158 25.45 -1.86 -6.16
N SER A 159 25.36 -0.79 -5.36
CA SER A 159 26.54 -0.01 -5.02
C SER A 159 27.49 -0.99 -4.31
N LYS A 160 28.56 -1.40 -5.02
CA LYS A 160 29.66 -2.13 -4.42
C LYS A 160 30.18 -1.25 -3.28
N VAL A 161 29.91 -1.65 -2.06
CA VAL A 161 30.61 -1.13 -0.90
C VAL A 161 32.04 -1.68 -1.02
N GLU A 162 32.96 -0.88 -1.52
CA GLU A 162 34.40 -1.17 -1.44
C GLU A 162 34.76 -1.09 0.04
N TYR A 163 34.97 -2.24 0.63
CA TYR A 163 35.64 -2.33 1.92
C TYR A 163 37.09 -1.93 1.69
N GLN A 164 37.47 -0.73 2.12
CA GLN A 164 38.88 -0.40 2.29
C GLN A 164 39.44 -1.39 3.34
N LYS A 165 40.39 -2.23 2.91
CA LYS A 165 41.23 -2.96 3.83
C LYS A 165 42.12 -1.95 4.51
N ASP A 166 41.89 -1.71 5.79
CA ASP A 166 42.88 -1.07 6.64
C ASP A 166 44.04 -2.07 6.81
N ASP A 167 45.15 -1.74 6.20
CA ASP A 167 46.46 -2.42 6.43
C ASP A 167 46.94 -2.06 7.84
N PHE A 168 47.00 -3.06 8.68
CA PHE A 168 47.78 -3.04 9.95
C PHE A 168 49.16 -3.61 9.70
#